data_3bc15101c280861dbfb7c4c168753a99
#
_entry.id   3bc15101c280861dbfb7c4c168753a99
#
_cell.length_a   1.000
_cell.length_b   1.000
_cell.length_c   1.000
_cell.angle_alpha   90.00
_cell.angle_beta   90.00
_cell.angle_gamma   90.00
#
_symmetry.space_group_name_H-M   'P 1'
#
loop_
_entity.id
_entity.type
_entity.pdbx_description
1 polymer ?
#
loop_
_entity_poly.entity_id
_entity_poly.type
_entity_poly.pdbx_seq_one_letter_code
_entity_poly.pdbx_strand_id
1 'polypeptide(L)'
;MCRSANIEGPHSTLPDDEFYDAVETGFDKMEEERCARVSSPTEVTRDEVELPPPAIDNRLTVHPLWAEIDRISTEQIQAAFEGVGGEIGWQLFAEEGDMRMYRREMEVDGMVMDPLKAIHKVRGVSAREMCHYFFNPRYRYEWETTLETMNIVEAVSSDTLVFHQTFKRIWPASQRDALFWSHVRAAPHNTYAVTNHSTAHPDYPSNTGACIRLLVTVCLACRSTFPPNETPGRDNITTSIAYCSTVNPGGWAPAGALRAIYKREYPKFLKRFTNYVVEQCRDKPLAI
;
A
#
# COMPACT_ATOMS: atom_id res chain seq x y z
N MET A 1 7.57 -4.67 36.46
CA MET A 1 7.68 -5.47 35.21
C MET A 1 6.33 -6.15 34.97
N CYS A 2 5.39 -5.48 34.34
CA CYS A 2 4.14 -6.12 33.89
C CYS A 2 4.48 -6.87 32.60
N ARG A 3 4.46 -8.20 32.66
CA ARG A 3 4.39 -9.04 31.47
C ARG A 3 3.03 -8.76 30.85
N SER A 4 3.01 -8.03 29.73
CA SER A 4 1.84 -7.92 28.87
C SER A 4 1.49 -9.34 28.43
N ALA A 5 0.39 -9.89 28.94
CA ALA A 5 -0.15 -11.15 28.47
C ALA A 5 -0.42 -10.99 26.97
N ASN A 6 0.07 -11.92 26.15
CA ASN A 6 -0.30 -12.04 24.76
C ASN A 6 -1.82 -12.31 24.70
N ILE A 7 -2.61 -11.30 24.45
CA ILE A 7 -4.08 -11.37 24.36
C ILE A 7 -4.50 -11.95 23.01
N GLU A 8 -3.58 -11.95 22.03
CA GLU A 8 -3.81 -12.44 20.69
C GLU A 8 -3.59 -13.96 20.60
N GLY A 9 -4.63 -14.69 20.20
CA GLY A 9 -4.60 -16.13 20.00
C GLY A 9 -6.00 -16.75 20.02
N PRO A 10 -6.16 -18.02 19.60
CA PRO A 10 -7.46 -18.70 19.57
C PRO A 10 -8.09 -18.87 20.97
N HIS A 11 -7.35 -18.54 22.01
CA HIS A 11 -7.80 -18.51 23.40
C HIS A 11 -7.94 -17.07 23.94
N SER A 12 -8.01 -16.08 23.05
CA SER A 12 -8.34 -14.70 23.45
C SER A 12 -9.68 -14.71 24.20
N THR A 13 -9.73 -14.02 25.34
CA THR A 13 -10.95 -13.89 26.13
C THR A 13 -11.91 -12.83 25.57
N LEU A 14 -11.50 -12.10 24.51
CA LEU A 14 -12.33 -11.08 23.86
C LEU A 14 -13.20 -11.72 22.77
N PRO A 15 -14.54 -11.50 22.82
CA PRO A 15 -15.43 -11.79 21.70
C PRO A 15 -15.01 -11.05 20.42
N ASP A 16 -15.39 -11.57 19.26
CA ASP A 16 -15.01 -10.99 17.95
C ASP A 16 -15.51 -9.56 17.76
N ASP A 17 -16.68 -9.23 18.28
CA ASP A 17 -17.26 -7.88 18.25
C ASP A 17 -16.48 -6.90 19.13
N GLU A 18 -16.12 -7.29 20.37
CA GLU A 18 -15.28 -6.46 21.23
C GLU A 18 -13.87 -6.29 20.66
N PHE A 19 -13.32 -7.31 20.00
CA PHE A 19 -12.05 -7.21 19.27
C PHE A 19 -12.14 -6.19 18.13
N TYR A 20 -13.21 -6.24 17.34
CA TYR A 20 -13.45 -5.31 16.25
C TYR A 20 -13.59 -3.87 16.76
N ASP A 21 -14.43 -3.63 17.75
CA ASP A 21 -14.69 -2.29 18.30
C ASP A 21 -13.42 -1.65 18.87
N ALA A 22 -12.58 -2.45 19.53
CA ALA A 22 -11.31 -1.97 20.07
C ALA A 22 -10.32 -1.57 18.95
N VAL A 23 -10.25 -2.36 17.87
CA VAL A 23 -9.41 -2.07 16.71
C VAL A 23 -9.94 -0.85 15.95
N GLU A 24 -11.26 -0.73 15.80
CA GLU A 24 -11.91 0.43 15.19
C GLU A 24 -11.55 1.72 15.92
N THR A 25 -11.67 1.73 17.24
CA THR A 25 -11.27 2.87 18.10
C THR A 25 -9.81 3.25 17.90
N GLY A 26 -8.92 2.25 17.75
CA GLY A 26 -7.50 2.47 17.48
C GLY A 26 -7.25 3.20 16.16
N PHE A 27 -7.95 2.82 15.10
CA PHE A 27 -7.85 3.50 13.79
C PHE A 27 -8.40 4.94 13.84
N ASP A 28 -9.51 5.18 14.52
CA ASP A 28 -10.08 6.52 14.67
C ASP A 28 -9.10 7.45 15.37
N LYS A 29 -8.46 6.99 16.45
CA LYS A 29 -7.42 7.74 17.14
C LYS A 29 -6.23 8.09 16.25
N MET A 30 -5.79 7.15 15.40
CA MET A 30 -4.70 7.43 14.44
C MET A 30 -5.08 8.49 13.41
N GLU A 31 -6.33 8.49 12.95
CA GLU A 31 -6.82 9.51 12.01
C GLU A 31 -6.94 10.89 12.69
N GLU A 32 -7.40 10.97 13.94
CA GLU A 32 -7.43 12.20 14.72
C GLU A 32 -6.02 12.78 14.93
N GLU A 33 -5.05 11.94 15.29
CA GLU A 33 -3.64 12.35 15.42
C GLU A 33 -3.06 12.89 14.12
N ARG A 34 -3.42 12.29 12.98
CA ARG A 34 -3.02 12.78 11.66
C ARG A 34 -3.62 14.15 11.36
N CYS A 35 -4.92 14.31 11.56
CA CYS A 35 -5.59 15.59 11.34
C CYS A 35 -4.98 16.72 12.18
N ALA A 36 -4.61 16.41 13.43
CA ALA A 36 -3.95 17.37 14.32
C ALA A 36 -2.55 17.79 13.80
N ARG A 37 -1.78 16.87 13.19
CA ARG A 37 -0.47 17.18 12.60
C ARG A 37 -0.58 18.04 11.35
N VAL A 38 -1.53 17.75 10.46
CA VAL A 38 -1.74 18.50 9.21
C VAL A 38 -2.14 19.95 9.49
N SER A 39 -2.76 20.22 10.64
CA SER A 39 -3.13 21.58 11.07
C SER A 39 -1.93 22.44 11.53
N SER A 40 -0.75 21.86 11.68
CA SER A 40 0.48 22.57 12.02
C SER A 40 1.28 22.81 10.74
N PRO A 41 1.55 24.07 10.31
CA PRO A 41 2.29 24.33 9.08
C PRO A 41 3.74 23.88 9.25
N THR A 42 4.09 22.75 8.66
CA THR A 42 5.49 22.38 8.45
C THR A 42 5.92 23.01 7.14
N GLU A 43 6.89 23.92 7.17
CA GLU A 43 7.55 24.42 5.95
C GLU A 43 8.17 23.24 5.20
N VAL A 44 7.46 22.78 4.18
CA VAL A 44 8.02 21.83 3.23
C VAL A 44 8.93 22.61 2.29
N THR A 45 10.24 22.50 2.50
CA THR A 45 11.21 22.95 1.50
C THR A 45 10.88 22.32 0.17
N ARG A 46 10.67 23.17 -0.85
CA ARG A 46 10.39 22.77 -2.23
C ARG A 46 11.68 22.24 -2.87
N ASP A 47 12.09 21.03 -2.55
CA ASP A 47 13.14 20.36 -3.30
C ASP A 47 12.55 19.78 -4.60
N GLU A 48 13.31 19.88 -5.66
CA GLU A 48 12.95 19.25 -6.94
C GLU A 48 12.70 17.77 -6.73
N VAL A 49 11.52 17.34 -7.14
CA VAL A 49 11.05 15.96 -6.96
C VAL A 49 11.68 15.09 -8.06
N GLU A 50 12.66 14.28 -7.70
CA GLU A 50 13.20 13.29 -8.62
C GLU A 50 12.16 12.19 -8.84
N LEU A 51 11.61 12.17 -10.06
CA LEU A 51 10.59 11.21 -10.46
C LEU A 51 11.22 9.87 -10.85
N PRO A 52 10.48 8.74 -10.68
CA PRO A 52 11.02 7.45 -11.05
C PRO A 52 11.47 7.41 -12.50
N PRO A 53 12.60 6.75 -12.80
CA PRO A 53 13.15 6.66 -14.14
C PRO A 53 12.19 5.89 -15.07
N PRO A 54 12.18 6.23 -16.38
CA PRO A 54 11.37 5.49 -17.34
C PRO A 54 11.94 4.11 -17.69
N ALA A 55 13.23 3.87 -17.43
CA ALA A 55 13.92 2.61 -17.71
C ALA A 55 14.45 1.98 -16.42
N ILE A 56 14.55 0.64 -16.42
CA ILE A 56 15.06 -0.13 -15.29
C ILE A 56 16.56 0.17 -15.11
N ASP A 57 16.95 0.41 -13.86
CA ASP A 57 18.35 0.66 -13.49
C ASP A 57 19.21 -0.60 -13.71
N ASN A 58 20.33 -0.46 -14.41
CA ASN A 58 21.25 -1.57 -14.67
C ASN A 58 21.82 -2.23 -13.40
N ARG A 59 21.90 -1.50 -12.28
CA ARG A 59 22.34 -2.06 -10.99
C ARG A 59 21.37 -3.12 -10.50
N LEU A 60 20.08 -2.93 -10.73
CA LEU A 60 19.07 -3.90 -10.35
C LEU A 60 19.20 -5.20 -11.13
N THR A 61 19.48 -5.14 -12.44
CA THR A 61 19.50 -6.35 -13.30
C THR A 61 20.60 -7.35 -12.93
N VAL A 62 21.61 -6.93 -12.17
CA VAL A 62 22.67 -7.82 -11.67
C VAL A 62 22.48 -8.23 -10.19
N HIS A 63 21.44 -7.70 -9.55
CA HIS A 63 21.15 -7.98 -8.14
C HIS A 63 20.50 -9.36 -7.95
N PRO A 64 20.82 -10.10 -6.86
CA PRO A 64 20.26 -11.44 -6.61
C PRO A 64 18.72 -11.49 -6.59
N LEU A 65 18.06 -10.41 -6.16
CA LEU A 65 16.59 -10.32 -6.14
C LEU A 65 15.96 -10.05 -7.52
N TRP A 66 16.74 -9.74 -8.57
CA TRP A 66 16.20 -9.29 -9.84
C TRP A 66 15.19 -10.26 -10.46
N ALA A 67 15.53 -11.54 -10.51
CA ALA A 67 14.65 -12.55 -11.13
C ALA A 67 13.27 -12.63 -10.43
N GLU A 68 13.25 -12.48 -9.11
CA GLU A 68 12.02 -12.45 -8.33
C GLU A 68 11.26 -11.14 -8.55
N ILE A 69 11.95 -9.99 -8.47
CA ILE A 69 11.35 -8.67 -8.67
C ILE A 69 10.71 -8.58 -10.06
N ASP A 70 11.43 -8.97 -11.11
CA ASP A 70 10.92 -8.91 -12.48
C ASP A 70 9.71 -9.80 -12.71
N ARG A 71 9.76 -11.04 -12.25
CA ARG A 71 8.65 -11.99 -12.35
C ARG A 71 7.41 -11.49 -11.59
N ILE A 72 7.56 -11.18 -10.30
CA ILE A 72 6.42 -10.76 -9.46
C ILE A 72 5.84 -9.44 -9.95
N SER A 73 6.67 -8.46 -10.30
CA SER A 73 6.18 -7.18 -10.81
C SER A 73 5.41 -7.36 -12.13
N THR A 74 5.88 -8.22 -13.03
CA THR A 74 5.19 -8.52 -14.29
C THR A 74 3.82 -9.15 -14.03
N GLU A 75 3.77 -10.20 -13.19
CA GLU A 75 2.55 -10.89 -12.81
C GLU A 75 1.54 -9.94 -12.14
N GLN A 76 2.00 -9.10 -11.21
CA GLN A 76 1.14 -8.17 -10.48
C GLN A 76 0.61 -7.04 -11.37
N ILE A 77 1.41 -6.49 -12.30
CA ILE A 77 0.95 -5.48 -13.24
C ILE A 77 -0.09 -6.05 -14.19
N GLN A 78 0.11 -7.27 -14.68
CA GLN A 78 -0.87 -7.96 -15.51
C GLN A 78 -2.18 -8.18 -14.74
N ALA A 79 -2.12 -8.76 -13.55
CA ALA A 79 -3.28 -9.02 -12.70
C ALA A 79 -4.03 -7.74 -12.32
N ALA A 80 -3.33 -6.60 -12.13
CA ALA A 80 -3.93 -5.34 -11.79
C ALA A 80 -4.95 -4.85 -12.84
N PHE A 81 -4.69 -5.10 -14.13
CA PHE A 81 -5.55 -4.68 -15.23
C PHE A 81 -6.49 -5.79 -15.74
N GLU A 82 -6.43 -6.99 -15.17
CA GLU A 82 -7.44 -8.02 -15.43
C GLU A 82 -8.81 -7.60 -14.91
N GLY A 83 -9.87 -8.00 -15.61
CA GLY A 83 -11.25 -7.71 -15.20
C GLY A 83 -11.62 -8.37 -13.86
N VAL A 84 -12.61 -7.81 -13.21
CA VAL A 84 -13.18 -8.33 -11.95
C VAL A 84 -14.46 -9.15 -12.16
N GLY A 85 -14.88 -9.32 -13.41
CA GLY A 85 -16.07 -10.07 -13.79
C GLY A 85 -15.78 -11.55 -14.10
N GLY A 86 -16.83 -12.36 -14.22
CA GLY A 86 -16.76 -13.75 -14.60
C GLY A 86 -16.50 -14.72 -13.44
N GLU A 87 -15.93 -15.88 -13.75
CA GLU A 87 -15.73 -17.00 -12.82
C GLU A 87 -14.57 -16.77 -11.82
N ILE A 88 -13.88 -15.63 -11.89
CA ILE A 88 -12.66 -15.34 -11.09
C ILE A 88 -12.96 -15.14 -9.58
N GLY A 89 -14.25 -15.07 -9.21
CA GLY A 89 -14.66 -15.05 -7.80
C GLY A 89 -14.46 -13.73 -7.06
N TRP A 90 -14.26 -12.61 -7.78
CA TRP A 90 -14.22 -11.29 -7.17
C TRP A 90 -15.60 -10.85 -6.69
N GLN A 91 -15.70 -10.40 -5.45
CA GLN A 91 -16.90 -9.87 -4.80
C GLN A 91 -16.71 -8.39 -4.51
N LEU A 92 -17.66 -7.57 -4.98
CA LEU A 92 -17.73 -6.16 -4.59
C LEU A 92 -18.08 -6.08 -3.10
N PHE A 93 -17.25 -5.40 -2.29
CA PHE A 93 -17.49 -5.29 -0.85
C PHE A 93 -17.59 -3.85 -0.35
N ALA A 94 -17.10 -2.87 -1.12
CA ALA A 94 -17.22 -1.45 -0.80
C ALA A 94 -17.21 -0.59 -2.07
N GLU A 95 -17.92 0.54 -2.00
CA GLU A 95 -17.93 1.57 -3.04
C GLU A 95 -17.85 2.95 -2.38
N GLU A 96 -17.08 3.86 -2.97
CA GLU A 96 -17.01 5.26 -2.55
C GLU A 96 -16.78 6.16 -3.76
N GLY A 97 -17.83 6.86 -4.21
CA GLY A 97 -17.81 7.62 -5.46
C GLY A 97 -17.64 6.68 -6.67
N ASP A 98 -16.59 6.89 -7.45
CA ASP A 98 -16.22 6.01 -8.56
C ASP A 98 -15.26 4.87 -8.16
N MET A 99 -14.80 4.87 -6.92
CA MET A 99 -13.92 3.83 -6.37
C MET A 99 -14.74 2.58 -6.04
N ARG A 100 -14.33 1.46 -6.61
CA ARG A 100 -14.92 0.14 -6.38
C ARG A 100 -13.88 -0.81 -5.83
N MET A 101 -14.24 -1.53 -4.76
CA MET A 101 -13.36 -2.42 -4.05
C MET A 101 -13.90 -3.83 -4.04
N TYR A 102 -13.05 -4.72 -4.48
CA TYR A 102 -13.35 -6.13 -4.62
C TYR A 102 -12.44 -6.95 -3.71
N ARG A 103 -12.96 -8.05 -3.22
CA ARG A 103 -12.19 -9.08 -2.55
C ARG A 103 -12.46 -10.43 -3.18
N ARG A 104 -11.53 -11.34 -2.98
CA ARG A 104 -11.73 -12.76 -3.23
C ARG A 104 -11.45 -13.48 -1.92
N GLU A 105 -12.45 -14.16 -1.38
CA GLU A 105 -12.30 -14.82 -0.09
C GLU A 105 -11.27 -15.94 -0.21
N MET A 106 -10.26 -15.87 0.63
CA MET A 106 -9.20 -16.87 0.73
C MET A 106 -8.79 -17.05 2.19
N GLU A 107 -8.79 -18.29 2.61
CA GLU A 107 -8.35 -18.67 3.96
C GLU A 107 -7.32 -19.79 3.82
N VAL A 108 -6.18 -19.63 4.47
CA VAL A 108 -5.08 -20.58 4.49
C VAL A 108 -4.73 -20.88 5.94
N ASP A 109 -4.83 -22.15 6.35
CA ASP A 109 -4.54 -22.58 7.72
C ASP A 109 -5.29 -21.81 8.80
N GLY A 110 -6.57 -21.46 8.54
CA GLY A 110 -7.42 -20.68 9.46
C GLY A 110 -7.12 -19.18 9.47
N MET A 111 -6.28 -18.68 8.57
CA MET A 111 -5.91 -17.27 8.45
C MET A 111 -6.52 -16.65 7.19
N VAL A 112 -7.20 -15.51 7.36
CA VAL A 112 -7.75 -14.74 6.24
C VAL A 112 -6.62 -14.05 5.49
N MET A 113 -6.52 -14.36 4.21
CA MET A 113 -5.56 -13.77 3.26
C MET A 113 -6.27 -13.26 2.01
N ASP A 114 -7.46 -12.70 2.17
CA ASP A 114 -8.29 -12.27 1.05
C ASP A 114 -7.52 -11.32 0.12
N PRO A 115 -7.29 -11.67 -1.17
CA PRO A 115 -6.80 -10.71 -2.14
C PRO A 115 -7.83 -9.58 -2.30
N LEU A 116 -7.34 -8.35 -2.23
CA LEU A 116 -8.14 -7.13 -2.40
C LEU A 116 -7.75 -6.44 -3.69
N LYS A 117 -8.72 -5.84 -4.38
CA LYS A 117 -8.52 -5.03 -5.57
C LYS A 117 -9.42 -3.82 -5.55
N ALA A 118 -8.82 -2.63 -5.57
CA ALA A 118 -9.56 -1.38 -5.72
C ALA A 118 -9.30 -0.79 -7.11
N ILE A 119 -10.36 -0.28 -7.72
CA ILE A 119 -10.31 0.35 -9.05
C ILE A 119 -10.96 1.73 -8.92
N HIS A 120 -10.28 2.78 -9.36
CA HIS A 120 -10.83 4.13 -9.44
C HIS A 120 -10.08 4.99 -10.47
N LYS A 121 -10.53 6.22 -10.66
CA LYS A 121 -9.91 7.18 -11.58
C LYS A 121 -9.60 8.47 -10.86
N VAL A 122 -8.53 9.14 -11.28
CA VAL A 122 -8.15 10.47 -10.81
C VAL A 122 -7.85 11.36 -12.01
N ARG A 123 -8.20 12.64 -11.91
CA ARG A 123 -7.91 13.65 -12.93
C ARG A 123 -6.76 14.54 -12.50
N GLY A 124 -6.04 15.10 -13.46
CA GLY A 124 -5.00 16.09 -13.21
C GLY A 124 -3.68 15.51 -12.66
N VAL A 125 -3.54 14.20 -12.56
CA VAL A 125 -2.34 13.53 -12.05
C VAL A 125 -1.95 12.40 -13.01
N SER A 126 -0.66 12.27 -13.30
CA SER A 126 -0.14 11.19 -14.16
C SER A 126 0.10 9.89 -13.39
N ALA A 127 0.20 8.78 -14.12
CA ALA A 127 0.58 7.49 -13.56
C ALA A 127 1.96 7.53 -12.90
N ARG A 128 2.91 8.26 -13.53
CA ARG A 128 4.26 8.45 -13.01
C ARG A 128 4.26 9.21 -11.68
N GLU A 129 3.50 10.29 -11.59
CA GLU A 129 3.34 11.06 -10.35
C GLU A 129 2.70 10.23 -9.24
N MET A 130 1.61 9.49 -9.53
CA MET A 130 0.98 8.60 -8.55
C MET A 130 1.98 7.59 -7.98
N CYS A 131 2.73 6.92 -8.84
CA CYS A 131 3.73 5.93 -8.43
C CYS A 131 4.91 6.58 -7.68
N HIS A 132 5.32 7.79 -8.05
CA HIS A 132 6.36 8.51 -7.34
C HIS A 132 6.02 8.76 -5.86
N TYR A 133 4.83 9.30 -5.57
CA TYR A 133 4.40 9.57 -4.20
C TYR A 133 4.12 8.29 -3.39
N PHE A 134 3.83 7.19 -4.06
CA PHE A 134 3.66 5.89 -3.39
C PHE A 134 5.01 5.23 -3.08
N PHE A 135 5.97 5.29 -4.00
CA PHE A 135 7.28 4.66 -3.88
C PHE A 135 8.22 5.40 -2.92
N ASN A 136 8.28 6.74 -3.01
CA ASN A 136 9.27 7.53 -2.33
C ASN A 136 9.04 7.56 -0.80
N PRO A 137 10.00 7.08 0.02
CA PRO A 137 9.87 6.99 1.48
C PRO A 137 9.62 8.33 2.17
N ARG A 138 10.10 9.44 1.57
CA ARG A 138 9.94 10.80 2.12
C ARG A 138 8.48 11.17 2.36
N TYR A 139 7.57 10.70 1.50
CA TYR A 139 6.15 11.08 1.55
C TYR A 139 5.29 10.08 2.31
N ARG A 140 5.85 8.94 2.70
CA ARG A 140 5.09 7.83 3.27
C ARG A 140 4.31 8.21 4.52
N TYR A 141 4.92 8.95 5.44
CA TYR A 141 4.31 9.37 6.69
C TYR A 141 3.15 10.37 6.52
N GLU A 142 3.03 11.03 5.37
CA GLU A 142 2.01 12.04 5.11
C GLU A 142 0.62 11.41 4.87
N TRP A 143 0.59 10.19 4.34
CA TRP A 143 -0.64 9.52 3.98
C TRP A 143 -0.82 8.12 4.62
N GLU A 144 0.24 7.50 5.12
CA GLU A 144 0.19 6.19 5.80
C GLU A 144 0.07 6.38 7.31
N THR A 145 -1.16 6.40 7.81
CA THR A 145 -1.46 6.70 9.23
C THR A 145 -1.04 5.61 10.19
N THR A 146 -0.98 4.37 9.71
CA THR A 146 -0.63 3.20 10.53
C THR A 146 0.88 3.02 10.71
N LEU A 147 1.68 3.74 9.95
CA LEU A 147 3.14 3.62 10.00
C LEU A 147 3.70 4.23 11.28
N GLU A 148 4.51 3.47 12.01
CA GLU A 148 5.25 3.95 13.18
C GLU A 148 6.70 4.26 12.83
N THR A 149 7.42 3.29 12.24
CA THR A 149 8.79 3.49 11.76
C THR A 149 8.98 2.89 10.38
N MET A 150 9.89 3.49 9.61
CA MET A 150 10.31 2.97 8.32
C MET A 150 11.81 3.18 8.15
N ASN A 151 12.52 2.11 7.87
CA ASN A 151 13.95 2.12 7.61
C ASN A 151 14.22 1.55 6.22
N ILE A 152 15.11 2.22 5.46
CA ILE A 152 15.68 1.64 4.26
C ILE A 152 16.78 0.68 4.70
N VAL A 153 16.56 -0.61 4.45
CA VAL A 153 17.51 -1.69 4.76
C VAL A 153 18.58 -1.73 3.68
N GLU A 154 18.16 -1.60 2.44
CA GLU A 154 19.03 -1.61 1.27
C GLU A 154 18.49 -0.71 0.16
N ALA A 155 19.37 0.11 -0.42
CA ALA A 155 19.09 0.85 -1.65
C ALA A 155 19.71 0.10 -2.83
N VAL A 156 18.93 -0.83 -3.42
CA VAL A 156 19.39 -1.69 -4.51
C VAL A 156 19.68 -0.86 -5.76
N SER A 157 18.78 0.07 -6.09
CA SER A 157 18.87 0.95 -7.25
C SER A 157 18.00 2.19 -7.04
N SER A 158 17.97 3.11 -8.01
CA SER A 158 17.11 4.30 -7.97
C SER A 158 15.61 3.96 -8.03
N ASP A 159 15.26 2.79 -8.55
CA ASP A 159 13.91 2.28 -8.73
C ASP A 159 13.55 1.11 -7.79
N THR A 160 14.47 0.71 -6.89
CA THR A 160 14.27 -0.44 -6.00
C THR A 160 14.91 -0.24 -4.63
N LEU A 161 14.08 -0.35 -3.59
CA LEU A 161 14.48 -0.22 -2.20
C LEU A 161 13.98 -1.44 -1.39
N VAL A 162 14.74 -1.84 -0.39
CA VAL A 162 14.29 -2.80 0.63
C VAL A 162 13.95 -2.04 1.90
N PHE A 163 12.74 -2.23 2.42
CA PHE A 163 12.23 -1.56 3.59
C PHE A 163 11.99 -2.52 4.75
N HIS A 164 12.27 -2.06 5.95
CA HIS A 164 11.70 -2.58 7.18
C HIS A 164 10.76 -1.53 7.76
N GLN A 165 9.49 -1.90 7.94
CA GLN A 165 8.46 -1.03 8.50
C GLN A 165 7.89 -1.66 9.76
N THR A 166 7.66 -0.84 10.80
CA THR A 166 6.82 -1.21 11.94
C THR A 166 5.54 -0.40 11.89
N PHE A 167 4.44 -1.05 12.27
CA PHE A 167 3.13 -0.41 12.30
C PHE A 167 2.74 -0.08 13.74
N LYS A 168 2.00 0.99 13.92
CA LYS A 168 1.45 1.35 15.22
C LYS A 168 0.64 0.20 15.78
N ARG A 169 0.84 -0.09 17.05
CA ARG A 169 0.05 -1.12 17.72
C ARG A 169 -1.40 -0.68 17.85
N ILE A 170 -2.31 -1.53 17.44
CA ILE A 170 -3.76 -1.35 17.59
C ILE A 170 -4.23 -2.41 18.56
N TRP A 171 -4.47 -2.01 19.80
CA TRP A 171 -4.98 -2.93 20.82
C TRP A 171 -6.36 -3.49 20.42
N PRO A 172 -6.67 -4.78 20.62
CA PRO A 172 -5.91 -5.79 21.38
C PRO A 172 -4.83 -6.52 20.56
N ALA A 173 -4.68 -6.24 19.28
CA ALA A 173 -3.73 -6.91 18.43
C ALA A 173 -2.27 -6.63 18.84
N SER A 174 -1.37 -7.59 18.59
CA SER A 174 0.06 -7.40 18.73
C SER A 174 0.58 -6.46 17.66
N GLN A 175 1.70 -5.79 17.93
CA GLN A 175 2.37 -4.96 16.93
C GLN A 175 2.86 -5.80 15.75
N ARG A 176 2.78 -5.25 14.55
CA ARG A 176 3.25 -5.90 13.31
C ARG A 176 4.43 -5.15 12.73
N ASP A 177 5.27 -5.90 12.03
CA ASP A 177 6.30 -5.36 11.15
C ASP A 177 6.21 -6.01 9.76
N ALA A 178 6.83 -5.38 8.78
CA ALA A 178 7.00 -5.90 7.42
C ALA A 178 8.43 -5.69 6.94
N LEU A 179 8.97 -6.66 6.23
CA LEU A 179 10.21 -6.55 5.48
C LEU A 179 9.92 -6.91 4.03
N PHE A 180 10.13 -5.96 3.13
CA PHE A 180 9.76 -6.12 1.72
C PHE A 180 10.65 -5.28 0.81
N TRP A 181 10.80 -5.72 -0.44
CA TRP A 181 11.31 -4.85 -1.50
C TRP A 181 10.16 -4.08 -2.13
N SER A 182 10.46 -2.86 -2.55
CA SER A 182 9.59 -1.99 -3.33
C SER A 182 10.29 -1.64 -4.63
N HIS A 183 9.62 -1.88 -5.76
CA HIS A 183 10.13 -1.60 -7.09
C HIS A 183 9.14 -0.79 -7.90
N VAL A 184 9.60 0.32 -8.49
CA VAL A 184 8.82 1.15 -9.39
C VAL A 184 9.32 1.01 -10.81
N ARG A 185 8.40 0.82 -11.77
CA ARG A 185 8.76 0.77 -13.20
C ARG A 185 7.67 1.27 -14.13
N ALA A 186 8.10 1.72 -15.31
CA ALA A 186 7.23 1.98 -16.44
C ALA A 186 6.80 0.65 -17.11
N ALA A 187 5.60 0.66 -17.68
CA ALA A 187 5.05 -0.41 -18.50
C ALA A 187 4.35 0.20 -19.75
N PRO A 188 3.99 -0.61 -20.77
CA PRO A 188 3.33 -0.10 -21.96
C PRO A 188 2.06 0.71 -21.70
N HIS A 189 1.67 1.55 -22.67
CA HIS A 189 0.44 2.35 -22.64
C HIS A 189 0.38 3.39 -21.52
N ASN A 190 1.44 4.16 -21.32
CA ASN A 190 1.54 5.21 -20.29
C ASN A 190 1.23 4.67 -18.89
N THR A 191 1.72 3.49 -18.60
CA THR A 191 1.53 2.80 -17.33
C THR A 191 2.78 2.91 -16.48
N TYR A 192 2.61 3.20 -15.19
CA TYR A 192 3.61 3.04 -14.14
C TYR A 192 3.05 2.15 -13.05
N ALA A 193 3.91 1.39 -12.41
CA ALA A 193 3.50 0.57 -11.28
C ALA A 193 4.57 0.54 -10.19
N VAL A 194 4.11 0.44 -8.95
CA VAL A 194 4.93 0.13 -7.78
C VAL A 194 4.49 -1.23 -7.26
N THR A 195 5.43 -2.15 -7.16
CA THR A 195 5.20 -3.48 -6.58
C THR A 195 6.00 -3.61 -5.30
N ASN A 196 5.35 -4.02 -4.22
CA ASN A 196 5.96 -4.36 -2.95
C ASN A 196 5.76 -5.86 -2.71
N HIS A 197 6.81 -6.57 -2.33
CA HIS A 197 6.70 -7.98 -1.98
C HIS A 197 7.63 -8.33 -0.82
N SER A 198 7.14 -9.12 0.11
CA SER A 198 7.91 -9.54 1.28
C SER A 198 9.17 -10.29 0.89
N THR A 199 10.25 -10.00 1.59
CA THR A 199 11.56 -10.64 1.40
C THR A 199 12.17 -11.01 2.74
N ALA A 200 13.35 -11.61 2.72
CA ALA A 200 14.14 -11.95 3.91
C ALA A 200 15.46 -11.18 3.91
N HIS A 201 15.94 -10.82 5.09
CA HIS A 201 17.26 -10.22 5.26
C HIS A 201 17.90 -10.73 6.56
N PRO A 202 19.19 -11.09 6.57
CA PRO A 202 19.86 -11.66 7.76
C PRO A 202 19.75 -10.80 9.01
N ASP A 203 19.86 -9.48 8.87
CA ASP A 203 19.83 -8.53 9.99
C ASP A 203 18.42 -8.25 10.51
N TYR A 204 17.38 -8.73 9.80
CA TYR A 204 15.97 -8.53 10.15
C TYR A 204 15.20 -9.87 10.22
N PRO A 205 15.66 -10.81 11.08
CA PRO A 205 14.99 -12.09 11.20
C PRO A 205 13.54 -11.93 11.67
N SER A 206 12.66 -12.80 11.20
CA SER A 206 11.29 -12.91 11.71
C SER A 206 11.29 -13.51 13.11
N ASN A 207 10.26 -13.20 13.90
CA ASN A 207 10.02 -13.80 15.22
C ASN A 207 11.06 -13.44 16.32
N THR A 208 11.59 -12.24 16.29
CA THR A 208 12.47 -11.72 17.37
C THR A 208 11.72 -11.31 18.64
N GLY A 209 10.42 -11.60 18.71
CA GLY A 209 9.59 -11.48 19.94
C GLY A 209 8.95 -10.10 20.17
N ALA A 210 9.31 -9.06 19.43
CA ALA A 210 8.73 -7.73 19.58
C ALA A 210 7.50 -7.50 18.69
N CYS A 211 7.57 -7.94 17.43
CA CYS A 211 6.51 -7.78 16.43
C CYS A 211 6.17 -9.10 15.76
N ILE A 212 4.93 -9.20 15.29
CA ILE A 212 4.51 -10.27 14.40
C ILE A 212 4.83 -9.83 12.96
N ARG A 213 5.63 -10.63 12.23
CA ARG A 213 5.96 -10.39 10.83
C ARG A 213 4.73 -10.64 9.96
N LEU A 214 4.23 -9.60 9.31
CA LEU A 214 3.25 -9.75 8.24
C LEU A 214 3.94 -9.95 6.89
N LEU A 215 3.25 -10.65 5.98
CA LEU A 215 3.74 -10.82 4.61
C LEU A 215 2.80 -10.07 3.66
N VAL A 216 3.41 -9.36 2.70
CA VAL A 216 2.67 -8.52 1.75
C VAL A 216 3.04 -8.84 0.31
N THR A 217 2.06 -8.75 -0.56
CA THR A 217 2.22 -8.52 -2.00
C THR A 217 1.27 -7.40 -2.36
N VAL A 218 1.80 -6.25 -2.77
CA VAL A 218 1.01 -5.06 -3.10
C VAL A 218 1.45 -4.54 -4.46
N CYS A 219 0.48 -4.16 -5.29
CA CYS A 219 0.75 -3.48 -6.55
C CYS A 219 -0.17 -2.26 -6.69
N LEU A 220 0.43 -1.08 -6.81
CA LEU A 220 -0.24 0.12 -7.30
C LEU A 220 0.09 0.24 -8.79
N ALA A 221 -0.87 -0.05 -9.66
CA ALA A 221 -0.72 0.10 -11.10
C ALA A 221 -1.59 1.26 -11.60
N CYS A 222 -0.96 2.21 -12.29
CA CYS A 222 -1.58 3.44 -12.76
C CYS A 222 -1.40 3.56 -14.27
N ARG A 223 -2.46 3.93 -15.00
CA ARG A 223 -2.42 4.15 -16.45
C ARG A 223 -3.02 5.49 -16.80
N SER A 224 -2.20 6.37 -17.39
CA SER A 224 -2.63 7.68 -17.85
C SER A 224 -3.25 7.61 -19.22
N THR A 225 -4.36 8.33 -19.40
CA THR A 225 -5.05 8.55 -20.66
C THR A 225 -5.31 10.04 -20.88
N PHE A 226 -5.23 10.50 -22.11
CA PHE A 226 -5.54 11.86 -22.51
C PHE A 226 -6.14 11.84 -23.92
N PRO A 227 -6.89 12.88 -24.36
CA PRO A 227 -7.51 12.91 -25.67
C PRO A 227 -6.47 12.79 -26.79
N PRO A 228 -6.73 12.01 -27.84
CA PRO A 228 -5.87 11.95 -28.99
C PRO A 228 -5.76 13.34 -29.64
N ASN A 229 -4.55 13.69 -30.12
CA ASN A 229 -4.24 14.97 -30.77
C ASN A 229 -4.22 16.22 -29.86
N GLU A 230 -4.28 16.05 -28.54
CA GLU A 230 -4.06 17.13 -27.58
C GLU A 230 -2.71 16.96 -26.87
N THR A 231 -2.08 18.07 -26.52
CA THR A 231 -0.93 18.03 -25.64
C THR A 231 -1.37 17.63 -24.23
N PRO A 232 -0.77 16.61 -23.61
CA PRO A 232 -1.13 16.23 -22.27
C PRO A 232 -0.95 17.39 -21.27
N GLY A 233 -1.98 17.63 -20.46
CA GLY A 233 -2.00 18.66 -19.43
C GLY A 233 -2.83 18.20 -18.24
N ARG A 234 -2.76 18.95 -17.13
CA ARG A 234 -3.53 18.59 -15.93
C ARG A 234 -5.04 18.61 -16.15
N ASP A 235 -5.50 19.46 -17.06
CA ASP A 235 -6.94 19.62 -17.33
C ASP A 235 -7.52 18.46 -18.16
N ASN A 236 -6.68 17.75 -18.94
CA ASN A 236 -7.15 16.72 -19.85
C ASN A 236 -6.61 15.31 -19.56
N ILE A 237 -5.72 15.15 -18.59
CA ILE A 237 -5.22 13.84 -18.17
C ILE A 237 -6.17 13.15 -17.19
N THR A 238 -6.39 11.87 -17.40
CA THR A 238 -7.09 10.99 -16.45
C THR A 238 -6.25 9.74 -16.22
N THR A 239 -6.02 9.40 -14.97
CA THR A 239 -5.27 8.20 -14.60
C THR A 239 -6.22 7.18 -13.97
N SER A 240 -6.27 6.00 -14.58
CA SER A 240 -6.92 4.81 -14.04
C SER A 240 -5.97 4.13 -13.06
N ILE A 241 -6.45 3.84 -11.86
CA ILE A 241 -5.70 3.26 -10.76
C ILE A 241 -6.27 1.90 -10.44
N ALA A 242 -5.41 0.89 -10.37
CA ALA A 242 -5.69 -0.41 -9.80
C ALA A 242 -4.73 -0.65 -8.63
N TYR A 243 -5.28 -0.74 -7.43
CA TYR A 243 -4.51 -1.10 -6.24
C TYR A 243 -4.87 -2.52 -5.82
N CYS A 244 -3.90 -3.43 -5.90
CA CYS A 244 -4.05 -4.83 -5.54
C CYS A 244 -3.21 -5.13 -4.31
N SER A 245 -3.76 -5.88 -3.35
CA SER A 245 -3.01 -6.29 -2.18
C SER A 245 -3.44 -7.66 -1.70
N THR A 246 -2.47 -8.45 -1.28
CA THR A 246 -2.65 -9.67 -0.50
C THR A 246 -1.76 -9.55 0.72
N VAL A 247 -2.37 -9.63 1.90
CA VAL A 247 -1.67 -9.49 3.17
C VAL A 247 -1.93 -10.74 4.01
N ASN A 248 -0.85 -11.40 4.42
CA ASN A 248 -0.90 -12.35 5.52
C ASN A 248 -0.60 -11.57 6.80
N PRO A 249 -1.56 -11.35 7.69
CA PRO A 249 -1.37 -10.51 8.88
C PRO A 249 -0.43 -11.13 9.91
N GLY A 250 -0.07 -12.42 9.76
CA GLY A 250 0.64 -13.17 10.78
C GLY A 250 -0.17 -13.28 12.09
N GLY A 251 0.23 -14.18 12.99
CA GLY A 251 -0.46 -14.36 14.26
C GLY A 251 -1.92 -14.80 14.10
N TRP A 252 -2.72 -14.48 15.10
CA TRP A 252 -4.15 -14.80 15.09
C TRP A 252 -4.99 -13.51 15.07
N ALA A 253 -6.05 -13.51 14.25
CA ALA A 253 -7.09 -12.49 14.30
C ALA A 253 -8.42 -13.10 13.78
N PRO A 254 -9.58 -12.74 14.37
CA PRO A 254 -10.88 -13.24 13.91
C PRO A 254 -11.14 -12.86 12.45
N ALA A 255 -11.54 -13.82 11.63
CA ALA A 255 -11.78 -13.62 10.20
C ALA A 255 -12.84 -12.53 9.93
N GLY A 256 -13.93 -12.55 10.69
CA GLY A 256 -15.00 -11.55 10.60
C GLY A 256 -14.50 -10.14 10.90
N ALA A 257 -13.69 -9.99 11.96
CA ALA A 257 -13.12 -8.70 12.35
C ALA A 257 -12.15 -8.16 11.30
N LEU A 258 -11.26 -9.00 10.75
CA LEU A 258 -10.35 -8.59 9.67
C LEU A 258 -11.11 -8.09 8.43
N ARG A 259 -12.13 -8.81 7.98
CA ARG A 259 -12.96 -8.42 6.84
C ARG A 259 -13.73 -7.13 7.09
N ALA A 260 -14.23 -6.91 8.31
CA ALA A 260 -14.88 -5.67 8.69
C ALA A 260 -13.89 -4.48 8.68
N ILE A 261 -12.69 -4.67 9.22
CA ILE A 261 -11.61 -3.68 9.19
C ILE A 261 -11.24 -3.33 7.75
N TYR A 262 -11.04 -4.32 6.87
CA TYR A 262 -10.75 -4.06 5.46
C TYR A 262 -11.86 -3.26 4.78
N LYS A 263 -13.12 -3.59 5.04
CA LYS A 263 -14.27 -2.87 4.47
C LYS A 263 -14.28 -1.40 4.87
N ARG A 264 -13.88 -1.08 6.10
CA ARG A 264 -13.87 0.27 6.63
C ARG A 264 -12.61 1.05 6.24
N GLU A 265 -11.43 0.47 6.44
CA GLU A 265 -10.17 1.21 6.39
C GLU A 265 -9.55 1.29 4.99
N TYR A 266 -9.82 0.30 4.13
CA TYR A 266 -9.28 0.26 2.78
C TYR A 266 -9.74 1.44 1.90
N PRO A 267 -11.03 1.83 1.89
CA PRO A 267 -11.49 3.03 1.19
C PRO A 267 -10.84 4.30 1.71
N LYS A 268 -10.78 4.45 3.04
CA LYS A 268 -10.20 5.64 3.68
C LYS A 268 -8.72 5.81 3.31
N PHE A 269 -7.96 4.73 3.35
CA PHE A 269 -6.55 4.72 2.97
C PHE A 269 -6.34 5.18 1.53
N LEU A 270 -7.03 4.59 0.57
CA LEU A 270 -6.88 4.91 -0.85
C LEU A 270 -7.33 6.35 -1.16
N LYS A 271 -8.42 6.82 -0.57
CA LYS A 271 -8.88 8.19 -0.71
C LYS A 271 -7.87 9.19 -0.15
N ARG A 272 -7.34 8.92 1.03
CA ARG A 272 -6.32 9.76 1.66
C ARG A 272 -5.08 9.86 0.80
N PHE A 273 -4.55 8.73 0.31
CA PHE A 273 -3.41 8.70 -0.59
C PHE A 273 -3.68 9.48 -1.89
N THR A 274 -4.80 9.20 -2.57
CA THR A 274 -5.15 9.87 -3.83
C THR A 274 -5.31 11.38 -3.64
N ASN A 275 -6.01 11.82 -2.60
CA ASN A 275 -6.18 13.25 -2.30
C ASN A 275 -4.85 13.93 -2.00
N TYR A 276 -3.97 13.27 -1.23
CA TYR A 276 -2.63 13.77 -0.97
C TYR A 276 -1.86 14.02 -2.28
N VAL A 277 -1.83 13.06 -3.20
CA VAL A 277 -1.11 13.19 -4.46
C VAL A 277 -1.70 14.31 -5.34
N VAL A 278 -3.03 14.38 -5.46
CA VAL A 278 -3.72 15.46 -6.19
C VAL A 278 -3.30 16.83 -5.67
N GLU A 279 -3.29 17.01 -4.35
CA GLU A 279 -2.90 18.26 -3.70
C GLU A 279 -1.43 18.60 -3.98
N GLN A 280 -0.55 17.61 -3.85
CA GLN A 280 0.90 17.81 -4.10
C GLN A 280 1.23 18.15 -5.56
N CYS A 281 0.40 17.75 -6.50
CA CYS A 281 0.61 17.95 -7.93
C CYS A 281 -0.07 19.21 -8.49
N ARG A 282 -1.02 19.81 -7.77
CA ARG A 282 -1.93 20.86 -8.26
C ARG A 282 -1.22 21.98 -9.03
N ASP A 283 -0.16 22.54 -8.45
CA ASP A 283 0.55 23.72 -8.97
C ASP A 283 1.91 23.36 -9.60
N LYS A 284 2.16 22.10 -9.88
CA LYS A 284 3.41 21.63 -10.50
C LYS A 284 3.22 21.34 -11.98
N PRO A 285 4.26 21.46 -12.81
CA PRO A 285 4.23 20.94 -14.17
C PRO A 285 3.83 19.45 -14.18
N LEU A 286 3.06 19.04 -15.21
CA LEU A 286 2.70 17.64 -15.36
C LEU A 286 3.93 16.82 -15.77
N ALA A 287 4.21 15.76 -15.03
CA ALA A 287 5.27 14.80 -15.34
C ALA A 287 4.67 13.49 -15.89
N ILE A 288 5.02 13.13 -17.12
CA ILE A 288 4.50 11.97 -17.85
C ILE A 288 5.57 10.87 -17.91
#